data_219d38d93241f13cbb87c0866f91f80a
#
_entry.id   219d38d93241f13cbb87c0866f91f80a
#
_cell.length_a   1.000
_cell.length_b   1.000
_cell.length_c   1.000
_cell.angle_alpha   90.00
_cell.angle_beta   90.00
_cell.angle_gamma   90.00
#
_symmetry.space_group_name_H-M   'P 1'
#
loop_
_entity.id
_entity.type
_entity.pdbx_description
1 polymer ?
#
loop_
_entity_poly.entity_id
_entity_poly.type
_entity_poly.pdbx_seq_one_letter_code
_entity_poly.pdbx_strand_id
1 'polypeptide(L)'
;MLIEIISIAALAILLVMLFIAWRDRQSGNGNLPEAYVQKKKDKTISKAVLNLQKTYPDNNRFFLFWLQMQRLNINLPEGAMAELGVYKGETACLLHALAPNRPLHLFDTFEGFRQEDLNQEKGEAATYATHHFADTSIESVKEKLNEHPNIKFYKGDFSGQCHLAEKEKFALVSIDVDLAKPTAEGLRFFYPRLLPGGIIFIHDYNSKWPELMRVVDDFLKEIPENAVLASDKDSSLIIVKNG
;
A
#
# COMPACT_ATOMS: atom_id res chain seq x y z
N MET A 1 -42.46 37.90 -18.82
CA MET A 1 -42.38 36.84 -19.86
C MET A 1 -40.94 36.55 -20.30
N LEU A 2 -40.16 37.47 -20.90
CA LEU A 2 -38.79 37.21 -21.34
C LEU A 2 -37.85 36.86 -20.17
N ILE A 3 -37.90 37.62 -19.07
CA ILE A 3 -37.09 37.40 -17.85
C ILE A 3 -37.45 36.03 -17.22
N GLU A 4 -38.71 35.67 -17.15
CA GLU A 4 -39.13 34.38 -16.60
C GLU A 4 -38.64 33.20 -17.45
N ILE A 5 -38.65 33.33 -18.79
CA ILE A 5 -38.10 32.30 -19.69
C ILE A 5 -36.58 32.14 -19.47
N ILE A 6 -35.86 33.25 -19.34
CA ILE A 6 -34.42 33.22 -19.06
C ILE A 6 -34.14 32.59 -17.71
N SER A 7 -34.91 32.91 -16.68
CA SER A 7 -34.75 32.32 -15.36
C SER A 7 -35.04 30.81 -15.33
N ILE A 8 -36.08 30.35 -16.04
CA ILE A 8 -36.38 28.91 -16.18
C ILE A 8 -35.26 28.18 -16.93
N ALA A 9 -34.75 28.77 -18.02
CA ALA A 9 -33.64 28.18 -18.77
C ALA A 9 -32.38 28.08 -17.92
N ALA A 10 -32.03 29.12 -17.16
CA ALA A 10 -30.87 29.14 -16.25
C ALA A 10 -31.01 28.09 -15.15
N LEU A 11 -32.21 27.94 -14.56
CA LEU A 11 -32.49 26.92 -13.54
C LEU A 11 -32.35 25.49 -14.12
N ALA A 12 -32.86 25.26 -15.33
CA ALA A 12 -32.73 23.98 -16.01
C ALA A 12 -31.27 23.61 -16.28
N ILE A 13 -30.47 24.56 -16.75
CA ILE A 13 -29.02 24.38 -16.97
C ILE A 13 -28.33 24.05 -15.65
N LEU A 14 -28.64 24.76 -14.56
CA LEU A 14 -28.05 24.51 -13.25
C LEU A 14 -28.40 23.11 -12.73
N LEU A 15 -29.64 22.67 -12.88
CA LEU A 15 -30.08 21.33 -12.50
C LEU A 15 -29.36 20.23 -13.32
N VAL A 16 -29.16 20.46 -14.61
CA VAL A 16 -28.38 19.54 -15.46
C VAL A 16 -26.92 19.49 -15.02
N MET A 17 -26.31 20.63 -14.72
CA MET A 17 -24.92 20.68 -14.21
C MET A 17 -24.80 19.97 -12.87
N LEU A 18 -25.73 20.19 -11.93
CA LEU A 18 -25.78 19.51 -10.65
C LEU A 18 -25.99 18.00 -10.80
N PHE A 19 -26.85 17.59 -11.72
CA PHE A 19 -27.06 16.17 -12.04
C PHE A 19 -25.79 15.52 -12.63
N ILE A 20 -25.10 16.19 -13.55
CA ILE A 20 -23.83 15.72 -14.11
C ILE A 20 -22.77 15.63 -13.01
N ALA A 21 -22.60 16.65 -12.18
CA ALA A 21 -21.66 16.66 -11.06
C ALA A 21 -21.99 15.57 -10.02
N TRP A 22 -23.26 15.38 -9.72
CA TRP A 22 -23.72 14.30 -8.82
C TRP A 22 -23.44 12.92 -9.42
N ARG A 23 -23.77 12.71 -10.71
CA ARG A 23 -23.47 11.48 -11.44
C ARG A 23 -21.97 11.18 -11.48
N ASP A 24 -21.14 12.20 -11.76
CA ASP A 24 -19.68 12.03 -11.82
C ASP A 24 -19.09 11.73 -10.43
N ARG A 25 -19.68 12.31 -9.37
CA ARG A 25 -19.33 11.99 -7.97
C ARG A 25 -19.78 10.56 -7.60
N GLN A 26 -20.95 10.12 -8.03
CA GLN A 26 -21.46 8.75 -7.83
C GLN A 26 -20.69 7.72 -8.68
N SER A 27 -20.25 8.10 -9.89
CA SER A 27 -19.45 7.21 -10.75
C SER A 27 -18.04 6.96 -10.21
N GLY A 28 -17.61 7.74 -9.21
CA GLY A 28 -16.26 7.66 -8.63
C GLY A 28 -15.13 7.97 -9.64
N ASN A 29 -15.48 8.46 -10.84
CA ASN A 29 -14.49 8.68 -11.91
C ASN A 29 -13.80 10.06 -11.83
N GLY A 30 -14.31 10.99 -11.00
CA GLY A 30 -13.82 12.38 -10.98
C GLY A 30 -12.38 12.56 -10.47
N ASN A 31 -11.81 11.52 -9.80
CA ASN A 31 -10.44 11.57 -9.24
C ASN A 31 -9.63 10.31 -9.58
N LEU A 32 -10.04 9.54 -10.59
CA LEU A 32 -9.29 8.34 -10.99
C LEU A 32 -8.15 8.72 -11.94
N PRO A 33 -6.97 8.07 -11.83
CA PRO A 33 -5.91 8.24 -12.82
C PRO A 33 -6.43 7.95 -14.23
N GLU A 34 -6.11 8.80 -15.20
CA GLU A 34 -6.58 8.65 -16.59
C GLU A 34 -6.19 7.28 -17.18
N ALA A 35 -4.95 6.83 -16.89
CA ALA A 35 -4.49 5.51 -17.29
C ALA A 35 -5.38 4.37 -16.76
N TYR A 36 -5.92 4.50 -15.53
CA TYR A 36 -6.84 3.52 -14.98
C TYR A 36 -8.18 3.56 -15.68
N VAL A 37 -8.72 4.75 -15.91
CA VAL A 37 -10.00 4.96 -16.65
C VAL A 37 -9.91 4.36 -18.05
N GLN A 38 -8.80 4.60 -18.76
CA GLN A 38 -8.59 4.03 -20.09
C GLN A 38 -8.54 2.50 -20.05
N LYS A 39 -7.71 1.90 -19.19
CA LYS A 39 -7.61 0.44 -19.06
C LYS A 39 -8.93 -0.20 -18.62
N LYS A 40 -9.75 0.50 -17.83
CA LYS A 40 -11.10 0.04 -17.47
C LYS A 40 -12.04 0.03 -18.68
N LYS A 41 -11.99 1.06 -19.54
CA LYS A 41 -12.74 1.11 -20.81
C LYS A 41 -12.31 -0.03 -21.76
N ASP A 42 -11.00 -0.27 -21.85
CA ASP A 42 -10.42 -1.32 -22.70
C ASP A 42 -10.60 -2.73 -22.14
N LYS A 43 -11.22 -2.86 -20.94
CA LYS A 43 -11.44 -4.12 -20.23
C LYS A 43 -10.16 -4.92 -19.96
N THR A 44 -9.02 -4.25 -19.79
CA THR A 44 -7.71 -4.86 -19.51
C THR A 44 -7.40 -5.00 -18.02
N ILE A 45 -8.27 -4.44 -17.14
CA ILE A 45 -8.15 -4.61 -15.69
C ILE A 45 -8.89 -5.87 -15.26
N SER A 46 -8.24 -6.72 -14.47
CA SER A 46 -8.84 -7.95 -13.96
C SER A 46 -10.05 -7.66 -13.04
N LYS A 47 -11.01 -8.61 -12.98
CA LYS A 47 -12.16 -8.48 -12.08
C LYS A 47 -11.73 -8.37 -10.61
N ALA A 48 -10.67 -9.06 -10.21
CA ALA A 48 -10.11 -8.97 -8.85
C ALA A 48 -9.68 -7.54 -8.51
N VAL A 49 -8.89 -6.90 -9.37
CA VAL A 49 -8.45 -5.51 -9.19
C VAL A 49 -9.64 -4.53 -9.17
N LEU A 50 -10.63 -4.72 -10.06
CA LEU A 50 -11.86 -3.89 -10.08
C LEU A 50 -12.67 -4.01 -8.79
N ASN A 51 -12.72 -5.19 -8.18
CA ASN A 51 -13.42 -5.40 -6.91
C ASN A 51 -12.62 -4.77 -5.75
N LEU A 52 -11.33 -4.99 -5.69
CA LEU A 52 -10.45 -4.39 -4.67
C LEU A 52 -10.49 -2.86 -4.71
N GLN A 53 -10.53 -2.24 -5.89
CA GLN A 53 -10.65 -0.78 -5.98
C GLN A 53 -11.88 -0.21 -5.26
N LYS A 54 -12.96 -0.99 -5.13
CA LYS A 54 -14.19 -0.56 -4.45
C LYS A 54 -14.13 -0.73 -2.93
N THR A 55 -13.33 -1.67 -2.46
CA THR A 55 -13.29 -2.12 -1.06
C THR A 55 -12.01 -1.75 -0.33
N TYR A 56 -10.94 -1.40 -1.05
CA TYR A 56 -9.67 -1.04 -0.44
C TYR A 56 -9.82 0.24 0.39
N PRO A 57 -9.34 0.26 1.64
CA PRO A 57 -9.64 1.33 2.59
C PRO A 57 -9.15 2.73 2.20
N ASP A 58 -8.03 2.79 1.47
CA ASP A 58 -7.42 4.03 1.00
C ASP A 58 -7.28 4.03 -0.53
N ASN A 59 -8.11 4.82 -1.17
CA ASN A 59 -8.14 4.92 -2.63
C ASN A 59 -6.84 5.51 -3.22
N ASN A 60 -6.18 6.43 -2.50
CA ASN A 60 -4.90 7.00 -2.94
C ASN A 60 -3.79 5.95 -2.89
N ARG A 61 -3.71 5.19 -1.79
CA ARG A 61 -2.76 4.07 -1.63
C ARG A 61 -3.01 2.98 -2.66
N PHE A 62 -4.27 2.64 -2.95
CA PHE A 62 -4.61 1.73 -4.04
C PHE A 62 -4.00 2.17 -5.36
N PHE A 63 -4.19 3.44 -5.76
CA PHE A 63 -3.66 3.94 -7.04
C PHE A 63 -2.15 4.10 -7.05
N LEU A 64 -1.53 4.37 -5.90
CA LEU A 64 -0.07 4.34 -5.79
C LEU A 64 0.47 2.94 -6.14
N PHE A 65 -0.04 1.89 -5.50
CA PHE A 65 0.35 0.52 -5.82
C PHE A 65 0.02 0.15 -7.26
N TRP A 66 -1.17 0.50 -7.73
CA TRP A 66 -1.58 0.19 -9.10
C TRP A 66 -0.64 0.83 -10.14
N LEU A 67 -0.34 2.12 -10.03
CA LEU A 67 0.55 2.85 -10.94
C LEU A 67 1.98 2.30 -10.90
N GLN A 68 2.51 2.06 -9.70
CA GLN A 68 3.87 1.54 -9.57
C GLN A 68 3.98 0.12 -10.10
N MET A 69 2.97 -0.73 -9.89
CA MET A 69 2.97 -2.08 -10.47
C MET A 69 2.85 -2.06 -11.99
N GLN A 70 2.12 -1.11 -12.61
CA GLN A 70 2.15 -0.95 -14.07
C GLN A 70 3.58 -0.68 -14.56
N ARG A 71 4.31 0.22 -13.89
CA ARG A 71 5.71 0.54 -14.21
C ARG A 71 6.63 -0.66 -13.99
N LEU A 72 6.53 -1.33 -12.84
CA LEU A 72 7.38 -2.48 -12.50
C LEU A 72 7.14 -3.68 -13.42
N ASN A 73 5.91 -3.94 -13.83
CA ASN A 73 5.61 -5.07 -14.73
C ASN A 73 6.21 -4.87 -16.14
N ILE A 74 6.47 -3.62 -16.55
CA ILE A 74 7.10 -3.30 -17.84
C ILE A 74 8.62 -3.24 -17.70
N ASN A 75 9.11 -2.45 -16.74
CA ASN A 75 10.52 -2.07 -16.66
C ASN A 75 11.37 -3.00 -15.78
N LEU A 76 10.74 -3.74 -14.88
CA LEU A 76 11.38 -4.64 -13.94
C LEU A 76 10.51 -5.89 -13.76
N PRO A 77 10.41 -6.77 -14.78
CA PRO A 77 9.57 -7.97 -14.72
C PRO A 77 10.04 -8.99 -13.68
N GLU A 78 11.29 -8.89 -13.26
CA GLU A 78 11.90 -9.76 -12.25
C GLU A 78 11.65 -9.27 -10.83
N GLY A 79 12.06 -10.11 -9.87
CA GLY A 79 12.01 -9.81 -8.44
C GLY A 79 10.66 -10.11 -7.80
N ALA A 80 10.72 -10.50 -6.54
CA ALA A 80 9.55 -10.76 -5.72
C ALA A 80 8.91 -9.48 -5.22
N MET A 81 7.72 -9.61 -4.66
CA MET A 81 7.11 -8.60 -3.81
C MET A 81 7.19 -9.03 -2.35
N ALA A 82 7.18 -8.09 -1.43
CA ALA A 82 7.05 -8.37 0.00
C ALA A 82 6.11 -7.39 0.68
N GLU A 83 5.46 -7.86 1.74
CA GLU A 83 4.75 -7.03 2.72
C GLU A 83 5.24 -7.43 4.11
N LEU A 84 5.63 -6.44 4.89
CA LEU A 84 5.95 -6.54 6.31
C LEU A 84 4.88 -5.77 7.08
N GLY A 85 4.09 -6.50 7.88
CA GLY A 85 2.84 -6.04 8.47
C GLY A 85 1.66 -6.34 7.53
N VAL A 86 1.08 -7.53 7.67
CA VAL A 86 0.04 -8.05 6.75
C VAL A 86 -1.36 -7.87 7.32
N TYR A 87 -1.49 -8.00 8.64
CA TYR A 87 -2.76 -7.92 9.37
C TYR A 87 -3.85 -8.80 8.74
N LYS A 88 -4.89 -8.20 8.15
CA LYS A 88 -6.01 -8.92 7.49
C LYS A 88 -5.79 -9.15 5.99
N GLY A 89 -4.63 -8.76 5.45
CA GLY A 89 -4.20 -9.07 4.09
C GLY A 89 -4.82 -8.23 2.97
N GLU A 90 -5.33 -7.01 3.27
CA GLU A 90 -5.90 -6.15 2.24
C GLU A 90 -4.86 -5.75 1.18
N THR A 91 -3.68 -5.32 1.61
CA THR A 91 -2.57 -4.96 0.71
C THR A 91 -1.97 -6.20 0.04
N ALA A 92 -1.83 -7.32 0.77
CA ALA A 92 -1.42 -8.60 0.17
C ALA A 92 -2.34 -9.02 -0.98
N CYS A 93 -3.67 -8.93 -0.80
CA CYS A 93 -4.65 -9.21 -1.86
C CYS A 93 -4.47 -8.27 -3.05
N LEU A 94 -4.22 -6.99 -2.82
CA LEU A 94 -3.99 -6.01 -3.87
C LEU A 94 -2.71 -6.31 -4.64
N LEU A 95 -1.59 -6.50 -3.96
CA LEU A 95 -0.30 -6.81 -4.58
C LEU A 95 -0.39 -8.09 -5.43
N HIS A 96 -0.98 -9.15 -4.87
CA HIS A 96 -1.20 -10.39 -5.61
C HIS A 96 -2.09 -10.19 -6.84
N ALA A 97 -3.20 -9.46 -6.72
CA ALA A 97 -4.10 -9.22 -7.85
C ALA A 97 -3.45 -8.37 -8.97
N LEU A 98 -2.50 -7.50 -8.63
CA LEU A 98 -1.76 -6.66 -9.57
C LEU A 98 -0.64 -7.41 -10.31
N ALA A 99 -0.08 -8.49 -9.70
CA ALA A 99 0.98 -9.30 -10.29
C ALA A 99 0.90 -10.76 -9.80
N PRO A 100 -0.11 -11.55 -10.22
CA PRO A 100 -0.38 -12.88 -9.67
C PRO A 100 0.74 -13.91 -9.92
N ASN A 101 1.54 -13.70 -10.95
CA ASN A 101 2.67 -14.59 -11.28
C ASN A 101 3.95 -14.26 -10.52
N ARG A 102 4.00 -13.14 -9.80
CA ARG A 102 5.18 -12.68 -9.07
C ARG A 102 5.17 -13.28 -7.66
N PRO A 103 6.29 -13.84 -7.17
CA PRO A 103 6.36 -14.30 -5.78
C PRO A 103 6.01 -13.17 -4.81
N LEU A 104 5.19 -13.48 -3.79
CA LEU A 104 4.80 -12.56 -2.73
C LEU A 104 5.19 -13.14 -1.37
N HIS A 105 5.99 -12.39 -0.61
CA HIS A 105 6.49 -12.77 0.71
C HIS A 105 5.79 -11.94 1.77
N LEU A 106 5.08 -12.59 2.68
CA LEU A 106 4.23 -11.97 3.69
C LEU A 106 4.80 -12.24 5.09
N PHE A 107 5.21 -11.18 5.77
CA PHE A 107 5.79 -11.23 7.12
C PHE A 107 4.86 -10.56 8.10
N ASP A 108 4.43 -11.28 9.12
CA ASP A 108 3.59 -10.76 10.22
C ASP A 108 3.68 -11.69 11.44
N THR A 109 3.46 -11.16 12.62
CA THR A 109 3.29 -11.95 13.81
C THR A 109 1.99 -12.77 13.74
N PHE A 110 0.93 -12.23 13.13
CA PHE A 110 -0.46 -12.70 13.16
C PHE A 110 -0.99 -12.88 14.60
N GLU A 111 -0.39 -12.16 15.54
CA GLU A 111 -0.69 -12.21 16.98
C GLU A 111 -0.70 -10.82 17.63
N GLY A 112 -0.61 -9.74 16.79
CA GLY A 112 -0.51 -8.36 17.25
C GLY A 112 0.91 -7.93 17.55
N PHE A 113 1.09 -6.86 18.32
CA PHE A 113 2.39 -6.29 18.63
C PHE A 113 3.13 -7.05 19.73
N ARG A 114 4.46 -7.04 19.67
CA ARG A 114 5.32 -7.55 20.76
C ARG A 114 5.54 -6.44 21.79
N GLN A 115 5.48 -6.80 23.08
CA GLN A 115 5.69 -5.82 24.14
C GLN A 115 7.04 -5.11 24.07
N GLU A 116 8.08 -5.82 23.68
CA GLU A 116 9.43 -5.27 23.56
C GLU A 116 9.58 -4.22 22.44
N ASP A 117 8.74 -4.29 21.40
CA ASP A 117 8.74 -3.34 20.30
C ASP A 117 7.94 -2.08 20.66
N LEU A 118 6.98 -2.18 21.58
CA LEU A 118 6.18 -1.06 22.09
C LEU A 118 6.92 -0.18 23.10
N ASN A 119 7.90 -0.72 23.82
CA ASN A 119 8.47 -0.08 25.02
C ASN A 119 9.14 1.28 24.77
N GLN A 120 9.53 1.61 23.56
CA GLN A 120 10.24 2.86 23.21
C GLN A 120 9.43 3.77 22.29
N GLU A 121 8.21 3.41 21.99
CA GLU A 121 7.37 4.15 21.08
C GLU A 121 6.84 5.45 21.72
N LYS A 122 6.58 6.45 20.84
CA LYS A 122 5.96 7.73 21.20
C LYS A 122 4.83 8.04 20.22
N GLY A 123 4.06 9.09 20.54
CA GLY A 123 2.93 9.53 19.71
C GLY A 123 1.82 8.49 19.66
N GLU A 124 1.28 8.23 18.48
CA GLU A 124 0.18 7.28 18.26
C GLU A 124 0.59 5.85 18.69
N ALA A 125 1.78 5.40 18.29
CA ALA A 125 2.28 4.06 18.62
C ALA A 125 2.43 3.80 20.12
N ALA A 126 2.62 4.83 20.94
CA ALA A 126 2.65 4.67 22.39
C ALA A 126 1.28 4.34 23.01
N THR A 127 0.20 4.48 22.23
CA THR A 127 -1.16 4.10 22.67
C THR A 127 -1.47 2.63 22.39
N TYR A 128 -0.61 1.94 21.66
CA TYR A 128 -0.82 0.56 21.26
C TYR A 128 -0.50 -0.41 22.40
N ALA A 129 -1.18 -1.54 22.38
CA ALA A 129 -0.97 -2.67 23.27
C ALA A 129 -0.81 -3.94 22.43
N THR A 130 -0.31 -5.00 23.02
CA THR A 130 0.00 -6.27 22.34
C THR A 130 -1.19 -6.91 21.62
N HIS A 131 -2.42 -6.60 22.05
CA HIS A 131 -3.63 -7.13 21.42
C HIS A 131 -4.13 -6.33 20.21
N HIS A 132 -3.56 -5.14 19.94
CA HIS A 132 -3.90 -4.40 18.72
C HIS A 132 -3.44 -5.20 17.50
N PHE A 133 -4.27 -5.23 16.45
CA PHE A 133 -4.06 -6.02 15.23
C PHE A 133 -3.92 -7.53 15.44
N ALA A 134 -4.33 -8.06 16.62
CA ALA A 134 -4.32 -9.50 16.91
C ALA A 134 -5.60 -10.22 16.40
N ASP A 135 -6.59 -9.49 15.91
CA ASP A 135 -7.84 -10.03 15.37
C ASP A 135 -7.69 -10.52 13.90
N THR A 136 -6.62 -11.27 13.67
CA THR A 136 -6.26 -11.87 12.40
C THR A 136 -5.66 -13.26 12.61
N SER A 137 -5.47 -14.02 11.54
CA SER A 137 -4.72 -15.28 11.53
C SER A 137 -4.13 -15.56 10.16
N ILE A 138 -3.07 -16.35 10.11
CA ILE A 138 -2.45 -16.78 8.87
C ILE A 138 -3.45 -17.57 8.00
N GLU A 139 -4.34 -18.36 8.61
CA GLU A 139 -5.36 -19.16 7.94
C GLU A 139 -6.37 -18.25 7.23
N SER A 140 -6.86 -17.20 7.92
CA SER A 140 -7.81 -16.27 7.33
C SER A 140 -7.22 -15.49 6.13
N VAL A 141 -5.93 -15.14 6.20
CA VAL A 141 -5.26 -14.46 5.08
C VAL A 141 -4.96 -15.43 3.94
N LYS A 142 -4.57 -16.68 4.21
CA LYS A 142 -4.43 -17.73 3.20
C LYS A 142 -5.72 -17.98 2.45
N GLU A 143 -6.85 -18.07 3.16
CA GLU A 143 -8.16 -18.24 2.55
C GLU A 143 -8.50 -17.09 1.60
N LYS A 144 -8.31 -15.84 2.03
CA LYS A 144 -8.51 -14.66 1.15
C LYS A 144 -7.66 -14.68 -0.12
N LEU A 145 -6.45 -15.22 -0.03
CA LEU A 145 -5.48 -15.32 -1.13
C LEU A 145 -5.61 -16.65 -1.91
N ASN A 146 -6.67 -17.43 -1.64
CA ASN A 146 -6.94 -18.74 -2.27
C ASN A 146 -5.75 -19.72 -2.18
N GLU A 147 -4.98 -19.66 -1.10
CA GLU A 147 -3.79 -20.52 -0.87
C GLU A 147 -2.83 -20.57 -2.09
N HIS A 148 -2.64 -19.43 -2.76
CA HIS A 148 -1.92 -19.38 -4.01
C HIS A 148 -0.44 -19.82 -3.84
N PRO A 149 0.13 -20.70 -4.71
CA PRO A 149 1.45 -21.29 -4.51
C PRO A 149 2.62 -20.29 -4.57
N ASN A 150 2.41 -19.13 -5.22
CA ASN A 150 3.43 -18.08 -5.29
C ASN A 150 3.50 -17.20 -4.03
N ILE A 151 2.68 -17.47 -3.01
CA ILE A 151 2.63 -16.69 -1.77
C ILE A 151 3.29 -17.48 -0.66
N LYS A 152 4.28 -16.87 -0.03
CA LYS A 152 5.00 -17.42 1.12
C LYS A 152 4.66 -16.63 2.38
N PHE A 153 4.34 -17.32 3.46
CA PHE A 153 3.99 -16.74 4.75
C PHE A 153 5.10 -17.00 5.76
N TYR A 154 5.45 -15.96 6.50
CA TYR A 154 6.47 -15.99 7.56
C TYR A 154 5.83 -15.47 8.84
N LYS A 155 5.35 -16.40 9.68
CA LYS A 155 4.70 -16.06 10.95
C LYS A 155 5.74 -15.88 12.05
N GLY A 156 5.68 -14.75 12.72
CA GLY A 156 6.49 -14.45 13.91
C GLY A 156 7.21 -13.11 13.81
N ASP A 157 8.13 -12.90 14.73
CA ASP A 157 8.99 -11.72 14.72
C ASP A 157 9.85 -11.65 13.45
N PHE A 158 9.89 -10.45 12.84
CA PHE A 158 10.55 -10.28 11.55
C PHE A 158 12.04 -10.66 11.60
N SER A 159 12.75 -10.25 12.65
CA SER A 159 14.18 -10.55 12.79
C SER A 159 14.48 -12.05 12.85
N GLY A 160 13.55 -12.83 13.43
CA GLY A 160 13.63 -14.28 13.46
C GLY A 160 13.27 -14.98 12.16
N GLN A 161 12.48 -14.33 11.28
CA GLN A 161 11.93 -14.94 10.06
C GLN A 161 12.61 -14.47 8.77
N CYS A 162 13.17 -13.27 8.73
CA CYS A 162 13.66 -12.65 7.50
C CYS A 162 14.76 -13.47 6.79
N HIS A 163 15.57 -14.25 7.55
CA HIS A 163 16.60 -15.11 7.00
C HIS A 163 16.07 -16.16 6.02
N LEU A 164 14.79 -16.56 6.13
CA LEU A 164 14.15 -17.52 5.21
C LEU A 164 13.96 -16.95 3.80
N ALA A 165 14.05 -15.63 3.64
CA ALA A 165 13.98 -14.94 2.36
C ALA A 165 15.31 -14.24 1.99
N GLU A 166 16.43 -14.58 2.62
CA GLU A 166 17.72 -13.89 2.45
C GLU A 166 18.27 -13.92 1.01
N LYS A 167 17.90 -14.95 0.21
CA LYS A 167 18.32 -15.12 -1.18
C LYS A 167 17.43 -14.43 -2.19
N GLU A 168 16.28 -13.96 -1.75
CA GLU A 168 15.31 -13.31 -2.64
C GLU A 168 15.78 -11.90 -3.03
N LYS A 169 15.35 -11.48 -4.22
CA LYS A 169 15.47 -10.10 -4.70
C LYS A 169 14.09 -9.52 -4.89
N PHE A 170 13.91 -8.28 -4.50
CA PHE A 170 12.59 -7.66 -4.47
C PHE A 170 12.47 -6.54 -5.50
N ALA A 171 11.32 -6.46 -6.14
CA ALA A 171 10.93 -5.35 -7.01
C ALA A 171 10.04 -4.35 -6.28
N LEU A 172 9.23 -4.83 -5.32
CA LEU A 172 8.37 -3.98 -4.49
C LEU A 172 8.32 -4.53 -3.07
N VAL A 173 8.47 -3.64 -2.10
CA VAL A 173 8.30 -3.92 -0.68
C VAL A 173 7.33 -2.91 -0.08
N SER A 174 6.37 -3.38 0.71
CA SER A 174 5.50 -2.58 1.57
C SER A 174 5.87 -2.84 3.03
N ILE A 175 6.19 -1.80 3.78
CA ILE A 175 6.46 -1.86 5.23
C ILE A 175 5.34 -1.07 5.93
N ASP A 176 4.48 -1.78 6.66
CA ASP A 176 3.28 -1.24 7.32
C ASP A 176 3.13 -1.91 8.70
N VAL A 177 4.00 -1.55 9.63
CA VAL A 177 4.14 -2.19 10.96
C VAL A 177 3.92 -1.24 12.13
N ASP A 178 3.59 0.03 11.84
CA ASP A 178 3.29 1.06 12.84
C ASP A 178 4.42 1.38 13.84
N LEU A 179 5.46 0.56 13.96
CA LEU A 179 6.49 0.62 15.00
C LEU A 179 7.88 0.88 14.43
N ALA A 180 8.69 1.63 15.16
CA ALA A 180 10.03 2.05 14.76
C ALA A 180 11.01 0.89 14.57
N LYS A 181 11.06 -0.04 15.54
CA LYS A 181 12.03 -1.13 15.51
C LYS A 181 11.84 -2.07 14.33
N PRO A 182 10.65 -2.68 14.10
CA PRO A 182 10.44 -3.56 12.95
C PRO A 182 10.56 -2.81 11.61
N THR A 183 10.22 -1.51 11.55
CA THR A 183 10.48 -0.68 10.36
C THR A 183 11.97 -0.59 10.05
N ALA A 184 12.81 -0.29 11.05
CA ALA A 184 14.27 -0.22 10.87
C ALA A 184 14.86 -1.58 10.46
N GLU A 185 14.40 -2.67 11.04
CA GLU A 185 14.80 -4.03 10.68
C GLU A 185 14.41 -4.37 9.24
N GLY A 186 13.17 -4.04 8.85
CA GLY A 186 12.67 -4.20 7.49
C GLY A 186 13.51 -3.44 6.47
N LEU A 187 13.80 -2.16 6.71
CA LEU A 187 14.62 -1.34 5.82
C LEU A 187 16.02 -1.93 5.63
N ARG A 188 16.69 -2.32 6.72
CA ARG A 188 18.04 -2.93 6.66
C ARG A 188 18.06 -4.27 5.94
N PHE A 189 16.98 -5.04 6.03
CA PHE A 189 16.87 -6.32 5.34
C PHE A 189 16.52 -6.15 3.86
N PHE A 190 15.49 -5.37 3.53
CA PHE A 190 14.96 -5.30 2.17
C PHE A 190 15.79 -4.42 1.24
N TYR A 191 16.31 -3.28 1.72
CA TYR A 191 17.04 -2.34 0.86
C TYR A 191 18.24 -2.96 0.12
N PRO A 192 19.18 -3.72 0.74
CA PRO A 192 20.25 -4.36 0.00
C PRO A 192 19.80 -5.46 -0.95
N ARG A 193 18.56 -5.92 -0.82
CA ARG A 193 17.93 -6.94 -1.66
C ARG A 193 16.99 -6.37 -2.70
N LEU A 194 16.74 -5.07 -2.66
CA LEU A 194 15.93 -4.39 -3.65
C LEU A 194 16.69 -4.32 -4.97
N LEU A 195 16.03 -4.67 -6.06
CA LEU A 195 16.59 -4.56 -7.41
C LEU A 195 16.70 -3.09 -7.82
N PRO A 196 17.67 -2.72 -8.68
CA PRO A 196 17.70 -1.40 -9.29
C PRO A 196 16.36 -1.06 -9.97
N GLY A 197 15.80 0.12 -9.67
CA GLY A 197 14.46 0.52 -10.08
C GLY A 197 13.32 -0.05 -9.25
N GLY A 198 13.61 -0.95 -8.29
CA GLY A 198 12.64 -1.44 -7.30
C GLY A 198 12.24 -0.39 -6.28
N ILE A 199 11.18 -0.64 -5.53
CA ILE A 199 10.52 0.35 -4.68
C ILE A 199 10.28 -0.21 -3.28
N ILE A 200 10.53 0.62 -2.25
CA ILE A 200 10.04 0.41 -0.89
C ILE A 200 9.00 1.48 -0.58
N PHE A 201 7.82 1.06 -0.13
CA PHE A 201 6.83 1.89 0.53
C PHE A 201 6.98 1.74 2.04
N ILE A 202 7.04 2.85 2.75
CA ILE A 202 7.09 2.91 4.21
C ILE A 202 5.86 3.68 4.65
N HIS A 203 4.92 2.99 5.30
CA HIS A 203 3.67 3.60 5.77
C HIS A 203 3.88 4.39 7.06
N ASP A 204 2.90 5.20 7.44
CA ASP A 204 2.83 5.96 8.69
C ASP A 204 3.98 6.97 8.91
N TYR A 205 4.61 7.41 7.82
CA TYR A 205 5.67 8.41 7.90
C TYR A 205 5.07 9.81 8.09
N ASN A 206 4.63 10.10 9.30
CA ASN A 206 4.08 11.40 9.69
C ASN A 206 4.27 11.66 11.21
N SER A 207 3.96 12.88 11.66
CA SER A 207 4.22 13.33 13.03
C SER A 207 3.47 12.57 14.14
N LYS A 208 2.51 11.72 13.81
CA LYS A 208 1.84 10.85 14.78
C LYS A 208 2.75 9.70 15.22
N TRP A 209 3.69 9.26 14.35
CA TRP A 209 4.65 8.19 14.61
C TRP A 209 6.10 8.72 14.64
N PRO A 210 6.48 9.53 15.65
CA PRO A 210 7.76 10.25 15.63
C PRO A 210 8.98 9.34 15.70
N GLU A 211 8.90 8.18 16.38
CA GLU A 211 10.02 7.24 16.46
C GLU A 211 10.20 6.49 15.13
N LEU A 212 9.11 6.13 14.44
CA LEU A 212 9.15 5.59 13.08
C LEU A 212 9.79 6.60 12.12
N MET A 213 9.35 7.87 12.12
CA MET A 213 9.97 8.91 11.30
C MET A 213 11.47 9.00 11.59
N ARG A 214 11.87 9.02 12.86
CA ARG A 214 13.28 9.12 13.26
C ARG A 214 14.13 7.98 12.68
N VAL A 215 13.69 6.71 12.81
CA VAL A 215 14.49 5.58 12.29
C VAL A 215 14.54 5.56 10.76
N VAL A 216 13.50 6.04 10.09
CA VAL A 216 13.48 6.20 8.63
C VAL A 216 14.42 7.32 8.19
N ASP A 217 14.40 8.49 8.86
CA ASP A 217 15.29 9.61 8.58
C ASP A 217 16.76 9.23 8.81
N ASP A 218 17.04 8.45 9.86
CA ASP A 218 18.39 7.95 10.12
C ASP A 218 18.83 6.98 9.03
N PHE A 219 17.97 6.08 8.58
CA PHE A 219 18.26 5.18 7.46
C PHE A 219 18.51 5.93 6.14
N LEU A 220 17.74 6.98 5.85
CA LEU A 220 17.93 7.79 4.63
C LEU A 220 19.31 8.49 4.57
N LYS A 221 19.96 8.73 5.70
CA LYS A 221 21.33 9.27 5.73
C LYS A 221 22.40 8.23 5.35
N GLU A 222 22.03 6.94 5.41
CA GLU A 222 22.93 5.81 5.12
C GLU A 222 22.91 5.39 3.64
N ILE A 223 21.91 5.87 2.86
CA ILE A 223 21.71 5.47 1.47
C ILE A 223 21.80 6.67 0.51
N PRO A 224 22.15 6.45 -0.77
CA PRO A 224 22.26 7.53 -1.76
C PRO A 224 20.92 8.01 -2.33
N GLU A 225 19.83 7.26 -2.13
CA GLU A 225 18.52 7.56 -2.68
C GLU A 225 17.83 8.69 -1.90
N ASN A 226 17.09 9.51 -2.63
CA ASN A 226 16.09 10.39 -2.05
C ASN A 226 14.75 9.66 -1.91
N ALA A 227 13.93 10.12 -0.98
CA ALA A 227 12.58 9.62 -0.76
C ALA A 227 11.53 10.66 -1.13
N VAL A 228 10.34 10.21 -1.51
CA VAL A 228 9.21 11.05 -1.87
C VAL A 228 8.00 10.70 -1.02
N LEU A 229 7.36 11.72 -0.44
CA LEU A 229 6.09 11.56 0.28
C LEU A 229 4.95 11.31 -0.69
N ALA A 230 4.10 10.35 -0.37
CA ALA A 230 2.84 10.10 -1.03
C ALA A 230 1.68 10.79 -0.30
N SER A 231 0.60 11.07 -1.04
CA SER A 231 -0.61 11.72 -0.51
C SER A 231 -1.70 10.71 -0.14
N ASP A 232 -1.32 9.56 0.37
CA ASP A 232 -2.24 8.59 0.95
C ASP A 232 -2.60 8.95 2.41
N LYS A 233 -3.53 8.19 3.00
CA LYS A 233 -4.19 8.56 4.26
C LYS A 233 -3.21 8.86 5.40
N ASP A 234 -2.19 8.02 5.59
CA ASP A 234 -1.25 8.12 6.70
C ASP A 234 0.18 8.47 6.23
N SER A 235 0.32 9.04 5.01
CA SER A 235 1.56 9.55 4.42
C SER A 235 2.65 8.50 4.28
N SER A 236 2.55 7.70 3.22
CA SER A 236 3.65 6.78 2.88
C SER A 236 4.87 7.54 2.35
N LEU A 237 6.07 7.09 2.74
CA LEU A 237 7.32 7.51 2.15
C LEU A 237 7.78 6.46 1.12
N ILE A 238 8.25 6.90 -0.04
CA ILE A 238 8.64 6.02 -1.15
C ILE A 238 10.12 6.19 -1.43
N ILE A 239 10.84 5.07 -1.42
CA ILE A 239 12.25 4.98 -1.84
C ILE A 239 12.28 4.19 -3.15
N VAL A 240 12.99 4.72 -4.17
CA VAL A 240 13.25 4.00 -5.43
C VAL A 240 14.75 3.73 -5.50
N LYS A 241 15.13 2.46 -5.64
CA LYS A 241 16.54 2.04 -5.74
C LYS A 241 17.17 2.57 -7.01
N ASN A 242 18.30 3.25 -6.90
CA ASN A 242 19.11 3.65 -8.04
C ASN A 242 19.66 2.43 -8.80
N GLY A 243 20.01 2.63 -10.07
CA GLY A 243 20.65 1.63 -10.93
C GLY A 243 22.18 1.58 -10.70
#